data_2b32f6e33ce737b4d6fc4291a5024101
#
_entry.id   2b32f6e33ce737b4d6fc4291a5024101
#
_cell.length_a   1.000
_cell.length_b   1.000
_cell.length_c   1.000
_cell.angle_alpha   90.00
_cell.angle_beta   90.00
_cell.angle_gamma   90.00
#
_symmetry.space_group_name_H-M   'P 1'
#
loop_
_entity.id
_entity.type
_entity.pdbx_description
1 polymer ?
#
loop_
_entity_poly.entity_id
_entity_poly.type
_entity_poly.pdbx_seq_one_letter_code
_entity_poly.pdbx_strand_id
1 'polypeptide(L)'
;MTLPDYIRTQPKTELHLHIEGTLEPELLFALAQKNKVSIPYADIESLKKAYQFDCLQDFLDLYYAGASVLIHEQDFYDLTWAYFFKCQENNIVHAEIMFDPQTHTHRGISFETVITGIQKAREQAKTELGISSVLIMSYLRHLSEEEAFITLEHSLPFKKYIKAVGLDSSEMGHPPSKFKKVFAASAQAGYVLLAHAGEEGPAAYVWEALNDLKIVRIDHGNNSLQDTELINYIVKNDIALTVCPLSNLELQVVKDLKEHPIKKMLDLGIKATINSDDPAYFGGYLNENYIQLAEALNLSKEDIDTLIANGFKYALKD
;
A
#
# COMPACT_ATOMS: atom_id res chain seq x y z
N MET A 1 29.43 11.49 3.97
CA MET A 1 28.15 10.72 4.11
C MET A 1 27.79 10.27 2.72
N THR A 2 27.63 8.98 2.51
CA THR A 2 27.15 8.43 1.22
C THR A 2 25.66 8.75 1.03
N LEU A 3 25.15 8.64 -0.20
CA LEU A 3 23.71 8.85 -0.44
C LEU A 3 22.84 7.81 0.31
N PRO A 4 23.19 6.51 0.37
CA PRO A 4 22.48 5.54 1.21
C PRO A 4 22.47 5.93 2.71
N ASP A 5 23.59 6.39 3.27
CA ASP A 5 23.63 6.85 4.67
C ASP A 5 22.73 8.06 4.87
N TYR A 6 22.75 8.99 3.92
CA TYR A 6 21.85 10.15 3.94
C TYR A 6 20.39 9.73 3.98
N ILE A 7 19.96 8.84 3.06
CA ILE A 7 18.59 8.33 2.99
C ILE A 7 18.15 7.71 4.32
N ARG A 8 18.99 6.87 4.94
CA ARG A 8 18.67 6.23 6.23
C ARG A 8 18.47 7.22 7.37
N THR A 9 19.18 8.34 7.34
CA THR A 9 19.07 9.35 8.41
C THR A 9 17.91 10.31 8.27
N GLN A 10 17.30 10.43 7.06
CA GLN A 10 16.18 11.35 6.87
C GLN A 10 14.89 10.81 7.49
N PRO A 11 14.11 11.65 8.19
CA PRO A 11 12.74 11.30 8.52
C PRO A 11 11.92 11.19 7.23
N LYS A 12 11.08 10.18 7.15
CA LYS A 12 10.25 9.86 5.97
C LYS A 12 8.80 9.61 6.35
N THR A 13 7.94 9.67 5.36
CA THR A 13 6.55 9.19 5.44
C THR A 13 6.39 8.01 4.51
N GLU A 14 5.52 7.08 4.87
CA GLU A 14 5.08 5.99 4.01
C GLU A 14 3.59 6.14 3.76
N LEU A 15 3.20 6.34 2.50
CA LEU A 15 1.84 6.68 2.12
C LEU A 15 1.12 5.54 1.41
N HIS A 16 1.80 4.41 1.18
CA HIS A 16 1.28 3.26 0.48
C HIS A 16 1.93 1.98 1.02
N LEU A 17 1.22 1.31 1.89
CA LEU A 17 1.63 0.06 2.50
C LEU A 17 0.38 -0.73 2.88
N HIS A 18 0.34 -2.01 2.49
CA HIS A 18 -0.67 -2.96 2.94
C HIS A 18 -0.19 -3.63 4.22
N ILE A 19 -1.02 -3.60 5.27
CA ILE A 19 -0.61 -4.19 6.56
C ILE A 19 -0.40 -5.69 6.45
N GLU A 20 -1.23 -6.38 5.69
CA GLU A 20 -1.10 -7.81 5.43
C GLU A 20 0.22 -8.12 4.68
N GLY A 21 0.70 -7.19 3.86
CA GLY A 21 1.97 -7.26 3.14
C GLY A 21 3.22 -7.05 4.01
N THR A 22 3.03 -6.75 5.30
CA THR A 22 4.12 -6.70 6.29
C THR A 22 4.30 -8.01 7.06
N LEU A 23 3.53 -9.05 6.70
CA LEU A 23 3.57 -10.35 7.37
C LEU A 23 4.85 -11.11 7.01
N GLU A 24 5.90 -10.86 7.79
CA GLU A 24 7.20 -11.53 7.65
C GLU A 24 7.07 -13.05 7.83
N PRO A 25 7.86 -13.86 7.12
CA PRO A 25 7.82 -15.32 7.21
C PRO A 25 7.90 -15.87 8.62
N GLU A 26 8.72 -15.28 9.47
CA GLU A 26 8.91 -15.68 10.87
C GLU A 26 7.61 -15.51 11.68
N LEU A 27 6.91 -14.38 11.50
CA LEU A 27 5.62 -14.12 12.15
C LEU A 27 4.51 -15.00 11.57
N LEU A 28 4.50 -15.21 10.25
CA LEU A 28 3.55 -16.09 9.57
C LEU A 28 3.61 -17.52 10.16
N PHE A 29 4.82 -18.09 10.28
CA PHE A 29 4.98 -19.43 10.87
C PHE A 29 4.58 -19.47 12.35
N ALA A 30 4.94 -18.46 13.13
CA ALA A 30 4.54 -18.37 14.54
C ALA A 30 3.00 -18.33 14.70
N LEU A 31 2.31 -17.52 13.87
CA LEU A 31 0.86 -17.43 13.87
C LEU A 31 0.19 -18.70 13.35
N ALA A 32 0.75 -19.33 12.31
CA ALA A 32 0.26 -20.61 11.79
C ALA A 32 0.27 -21.67 12.90
N GLN A 33 1.36 -21.77 13.66
CA GLN A 33 1.47 -22.70 14.79
C GLN A 33 0.49 -22.35 15.93
N LYS A 34 0.43 -21.07 16.33
CA LYS A 34 -0.47 -20.56 17.38
C LYS A 34 -1.93 -20.86 17.06
N ASN A 35 -2.34 -20.58 15.83
CA ASN A 35 -3.73 -20.68 15.39
C ASN A 35 -4.07 -22.03 14.77
N LYS A 36 -3.11 -22.98 14.73
CA LYS A 36 -3.27 -24.31 14.15
C LYS A 36 -3.74 -24.27 12.68
N VAL A 37 -3.24 -23.31 11.92
CA VAL A 37 -3.48 -23.17 10.49
C VAL A 37 -2.41 -23.96 9.74
N SER A 38 -2.83 -24.82 8.83
CA SER A 38 -1.90 -25.53 7.96
C SER A 38 -1.46 -24.62 6.82
N ILE A 39 -0.17 -24.46 6.65
CA ILE A 39 0.43 -23.75 5.51
C ILE A 39 1.19 -24.76 4.64
N PRO A 40 1.26 -24.55 3.30
CA PRO A 40 1.86 -25.54 2.37
C PRO A 40 3.40 -25.52 2.35
N TYR A 41 4.05 -24.87 3.33
CA TYR A 41 5.49 -24.73 3.42
C TYR A 41 6.03 -25.41 4.65
N ALA A 42 7.12 -26.17 4.48
CA ALA A 42 7.74 -26.92 5.56
C ALA A 42 8.55 -26.04 6.53
N ASP A 43 9.12 -24.97 6.00
CA ASP A 43 10.00 -24.03 6.71
C ASP A 43 10.02 -22.64 6.03
N ILE A 44 10.68 -21.69 6.70
CA ILE A 44 10.83 -20.30 6.23
C ILE A 44 11.57 -20.25 4.87
N GLU A 45 12.57 -21.09 4.67
CA GLU A 45 13.34 -21.11 3.42
C GLU A 45 12.48 -21.57 2.22
N SER A 46 11.60 -22.55 2.43
CA SER A 46 10.67 -22.97 1.38
C SER A 46 9.61 -21.92 1.06
N LEU A 47 9.16 -21.15 2.06
CA LEU A 47 8.27 -20.02 1.85
C LEU A 47 8.97 -18.89 1.07
N LYS A 48 10.18 -18.49 1.49
CA LYS A 48 10.96 -17.43 0.79
C LYS A 48 11.27 -17.80 -0.66
N LYS A 49 11.46 -19.07 -0.98
CA LYS A 49 11.63 -19.54 -2.36
C LYS A 49 10.37 -19.41 -3.21
N ALA A 50 9.19 -19.37 -2.60
CA ALA A 50 7.94 -19.15 -3.29
C ALA A 50 7.68 -17.66 -3.63
N TYR A 51 8.48 -16.73 -3.09
CA TYR A 51 8.41 -15.30 -3.39
C TYR A 51 9.08 -14.99 -4.73
N GLN A 52 8.57 -15.62 -5.79
CA GLN A 52 8.96 -15.38 -7.17
C GLN A 52 7.68 -15.23 -7.98
N PHE A 53 7.49 -14.05 -8.53
CA PHE A 53 6.24 -13.66 -9.18
C PHE A 53 6.49 -13.31 -10.65
N ASP A 54 5.63 -13.78 -11.53
CA ASP A 54 5.63 -13.38 -12.94
C ASP A 54 4.60 -12.25 -13.22
N CYS A 55 3.64 -12.07 -12.30
CA CYS A 55 2.59 -11.05 -12.40
C CYS A 55 1.94 -10.79 -11.03
N LEU A 56 1.11 -9.75 -10.94
CA LEU A 56 0.35 -9.40 -9.74
C LEU A 56 -0.51 -10.57 -9.22
N GLN A 57 -1.12 -11.37 -10.09
CA GLN A 57 -1.99 -12.46 -9.65
C GLN A 57 -1.23 -13.56 -8.88
N ASP A 58 -0.01 -13.91 -9.31
CA ASP A 58 0.82 -14.91 -8.60
C ASP A 58 1.15 -14.46 -7.17
N PHE A 59 1.43 -13.15 -7.01
CA PHE A 59 1.62 -12.56 -5.69
C PHE A 59 0.35 -12.61 -4.85
N LEU A 60 -0.79 -12.19 -5.40
CA LEU A 60 -2.06 -12.14 -4.66
C LEU A 60 -2.48 -13.52 -4.13
N ASP A 61 -2.25 -14.59 -4.89
CA ASP A 61 -2.56 -15.95 -4.45
C ASP A 61 -1.75 -16.33 -3.19
N LEU A 62 -0.47 -15.94 -3.15
CA LEU A 62 0.40 -16.18 -1.99
C LEU A 62 0.04 -15.26 -0.80
N TYR A 63 -0.24 -13.99 -1.09
CA TYR A 63 -0.64 -12.98 -0.11
C TYR A 63 -1.91 -13.39 0.64
N TYR A 64 -2.97 -13.77 -0.08
CA TYR A 64 -4.22 -14.21 0.56
C TYR A 64 -4.06 -15.53 1.32
N ALA A 65 -3.24 -16.45 0.81
CA ALA A 65 -2.91 -17.68 1.53
C ALA A 65 -2.16 -17.37 2.84
N GLY A 66 -1.19 -16.46 2.80
CA GLY A 66 -0.44 -15.98 3.97
C GLY A 66 -1.36 -15.33 5.01
N ALA A 67 -2.24 -14.43 4.57
CA ALA A 67 -3.20 -13.75 5.46
C ALA A 67 -4.14 -14.71 6.21
N SER A 68 -4.26 -15.97 5.78
CA SER A 68 -5.10 -16.98 6.43
C SER A 68 -4.73 -17.27 7.89
N VAL A 69 -3.48 -16.99 8.30
CA VAL A 69 -3.02 -17.21 9.69
C VAL A 69 -3.52 -16.14 10.67
N LEU A 70 -4.03 -15.01 10.18
CA LEU A 70 -4.57 -13.89 10.97
C LEU A 70 -6.02 -14.19 11.34
N ILE A 71 -6.30 -14.54 12.61
CA ILE A 71 -7.61 -15.00 13.07
C ILE A 71 -8.14 -14.15 14.23
N HIS A 72 -7.29 -13.84 15.20
CA HIS A 72 -7.67 -13.17 16.43
C HIS A 72 -7.23 -11.70 16.43
N GLU A 73 -7.91 -10.87 17.18
CA GLU A 73 -7.54 -9.46 17.36
C GLU A 73 -6.05 -9.29 17.70
N GLN A 74 -5.51 -10.17 18.54
CA GLN A 74 -4.10 -10.15 18.90
C GLN A 74 -3.16 -10.40 17.71
N ASP A 75 -3.59 -11.16 16.69
CA ASP A 75 -2.76 -11.42 15.50
C ASP A 75 -2.62 -10.15 14.66
N PHE A 76 -3.68 -9.37 14.52
CA PHE A 76 -3.66 -8.08 13.85
C PHE A 76 -2.88 -7.02 14.63
N TYR A 77 -2.96 -7.07 15.96
CA TYR A 77 -2.11 -6.24 16.80
C TYR A 77 -0.63 -6.61 16.63
N ASP A 78 -0.28 -7.90 16.75
CA ASP A 78 1.11 -8.38 16.64
C ASP A 78 1.72 -8.01 15.28
N LEU A 79 0.97 -8.20 14.20
CA LEU A 79 1.36 -7.82 12.85
C LEU A 79 1.64 -6.32 12.74
N THR A 80 0.68 -5.50 13.17
CA THR A 80 0.78 -4.04 13.06
C THR A 80 1.89 -3.49 13.97
N TRP A 81 2.07 -4.07 15.15
CA TRP A 81 3.14 -3.70 16.07
C TRP A 81 4.52 -4.03 15.50
N ALA A 82 4.67 -5.21 14.88
CA ALA A 82 5.91 -5.58 14.18
C ALA A 82 6.26 -4.59 13.06
N TYR A 83 5.26 -4.13 12.29
CA TYR A 83 5.47 -3.11 11.28
C TYR A 83 5.95 -1.78 11.87
N PHE A 84 5.44 -1.34 13.04
CA PHE A 84 5.92 -0.10 13.65
C PHE A 84 7.38 -0.15 14.12
N PHE A 85 7.91 -1.33 14.45
CA PHE A 85 9.36 -1.48 14.63
C PHE A 85 10.11 -1.28 13.31
N LYS A 86 9.57 -1.78 12.19
CA LYS A 86 10.14 -1.49 10.87
C LYS A 86 10.09 0.00 10.53
N CYS A 87 9.05 0.70 10.94
CA CYS A 87 9.00 2.17 10.81
C CYS A 87 10.18 2.84 11.53
N GLN A 88 10.49 2.42 12.76
CA GLN A 88 11.67 2.96 13.49
C GLN A 88 12.98 2.68 12.75
N GLU A 89 13.18 1.44 12.30
CA GLU A 89 14.39 1.03 11.57
C GLU A 89 14.55 1.84 10.27
N ASN A 90 13.45 2.26 9.66
CA ASN A 90 13.40 3.01 8.41
C ASN A 90 13.29 4.53 8.60
N ASN A 91 13.29 5.02 9.84
CA ASN A 91 13.08 6.43 10.18
C ASN A 91 11.77 7.00 9.58
N ILE A 92 10.70 6.19 9.63
CA ILE A 92 9.35 6.59 9.22
C ILE A 92 8.67 7.24 10.42
N VAL A 93 8.22 8.48 10.27
CA VAL A 93 7.57 9.27 11.32
C VAL A 93 6.05 9.36 11.14
N HIS A 94 5.57 8.99 9.97
CA HIS A 94 4.14 8.91 9.63
C HIS A 94 3.90 7.80 8.62
N ALA A 95 2.87 6.96 8.86
CA ALA A 95 2.48 5.88 7.97
C ALA A 95 0.99 5.91 7.65
N GLU A 96 0.65 5.74 6.38
CA GLU A 96 -0.71 5.50 5.91
C GLU A 96 -0.84 4.02 5.59
N ILE A 97 -1.65 3.34 6.39
CA ILE A 97 -1.72 1.88 6.40
C ILE A 97 -3.01 1.44 5.72
N MET A 98 -2.89 0.78 4.59
CA MET A 98 -3.98 0.09 3.92
C MET A 98 -4.27 -1.23 4.63
N PHE A 99 -5.52 -1.64 4.68
CA PHE A 99 -5.94 -2.94 5.16
C PHE A 99 -7.17 -3.42 4.40
N ASP A 100 -7.28 -4.74 4.22
CA ASP A 100 -8.27 -5.40 3.37
C ASP A 100 -9.30 -6.18 4.19
N PRO A 101 -10.36 -5.54 4.71
CA PRO A 101 -11.35 -6.25 5.55
C PRO A 101 -11.93 -7.49 4.87
N GLN A 102 -12.16 -7.44 3.55
CA GLN A 102 -12.78 -8.53 2.80
C GLN A 102 -11.93 -9.80 2.76
N THR A 103 -10.60 -9.67 2.78
CA THR A 103 -9.67 -10.80 2.94
C THR A 103 -9.95 -11.62 4.21
N HIS A 104 -10.45 -10.97 5.24
CA HIS A 104 -10.70 -11.57 6.55
C HIS A 104 -12.17 -11.92 6.76
N THR A 105 -13.11 -11.02 6.39
CA THR A 105 -14.55 -11.22 6.60
C THR A 105 -15.10 -12.40 5.81
N HIS A 106 -14.57 -12.68 4.62
CA HIS A 106 -14.91 -13.86 3.81
C HIS A 106 -14.52 -15.19 4.50
N ARG A 107 -13.58 -15.15 5.45
CA ARG A 107 -13.17 -16.30 6.27
C ARG A 107 -13.88 -16.37 7.62
N GLY A 108 -14.87 -15.48 7.85
CA GLY A 108 -15.63 -15.42 9.09
C GLY A 108 -14.98 -14.61 10.21
N ILE A 109 -13.90 -13.88 9.96
CA ILE A 109 -13.28 -12.95 10.91
C ILE A 109 -14.06 -11.64 10.86
N SER A 110 -14.54 -11.14 12.02
CA SER A 110 -15.32 -9.90 12.02
C SER A 110 -14.48 -8.67 11.67
N PHE A 111 -15.13 -7.68 11.06
CA PHE A 111 -14.51 -6.38 10.80
C PHE A 111 -13.96 -5.76 12.11
N GLU A 112 -14.71 -5.89 13.21
CA GLU A 112 -14.28 -5.41 14.53
C GLU A 112 -12.97 -6.05 15.00
N THR A 113 -12.82 -7.37 14.82
CA THR A 113 -11.58 -8.10 15.17
C THR A 113 -10.37 -7.51 14.46
N VAL A 114 -10.49 -7.26 13.16
CA VAL A 114 -9.41 -6.69 12.33
C VAL A 114 -9.05 -5.28 12.78
N ILE A 115 -10.04 -4.39 12.76
CA ILE A 115 -9.80 -2.96 13.01
C ILE A 115 -9.34 -2.69 14.44
N THR A 116 -9.84 -3.46 15.43
CA THR A 116 -9.50 -3.25 16.85
C THR A 116 -8.03 -3.65 17.11
N GLY A 117 -7.57 -4.76 16.53
CA GLY A 117 -6.18 -5.18 16.66
C GLY A 117 -5.23 -4.14 16.05
N ILE A 118 -5.48 -3.71 14.83
CA ILE A 118 -4.70 -2.67 14.15
C ILE A 118 -4.70 -1.37 14.96
N GLN A 119 -5.88 -0.92 15.42
CA GLN A 119 -6.01 0.36 16.14
C GLN A 119 -5.26 0.36 17.48
N LYS A 120 -5.27 -0.73 18.22
CA LYS A 120 -4.50 -0.84 19.47
C LYS A 120 -3.01 -0.67 19.25
N ALA A 121 -2.45 -1.31 18.23
CA ALA A 121 -1.03 -1.16 17.88
C ALA A 121 -0.70 0.27 17.43
N ARG A 122 -1.58 0.92 16.67
CA ARG A 122 -1.41 2.33 16.24
C ARG A 122 -1.38 3.30 17.43
N GLU A 123 -2.30 3.14 18.39
CA GLU A 123 -2.34 3.97 19.60
C GLU A 123 -1.07 3.82 20.44
N GLN A 124 -0.59 2.58 20.57
CA GLN A 124 0.66 2.31 21.27
C GLN A 124 1.86 2.88 20.53
N ALA A 125 1.97 2.71 19.20
CA ALA A 125 3.05 3.27 18.40
C ALA A 125 3.11 4.80 18.48
N LYS A 126 1.96 5.46 18.46
CA LYS A 126 1.89 6.92 18.66
C LYS A 126 2.44 7.32 20.03
N THR A 127 2.12 6.56 21.07
CA THR A 127 2.49 6.88 22.45
C THR A 127 3.94 6.53 22.76
N GLU A 128 4.40 5.35 22.36
CA GLU A 128 5.70 4.81 22.75
C GLU A 128 6.82 5.13 21.73
N LEU A 129 6.47 5.18 20.44
CA LEU A 129 7.44 5.37 19.35
C LEU A 129 7.38 6.77 18.73
N GLY A 130 6.32 7.55 19.03
CA GLY A 130 6.11 8.87 18.44
C GLY A 130 5.72 8.83 16.96
N ILE A 131 5.31 7.67 16.42
CA ILE A 131 4.95 7.48 15.02
C ILE A 131 3.45 7.74 14.84
N SER A 132 3.11 8.72 14.00
CA SER A 132 1.72 8.96 13.62
C SER A 132 1.28 8.04 12.50
N SER A 133 -0.02 7.71 12.43
CA SER A 133 -0.53 6.92 11.31
C SER A 133 -2.02 7.17 11.06
N VAL A 134 -2.47 6.89 9.84
CA VAL A 134 -3.88 6.84 9.46
C VAL A 134 -4.21 5.50 8.80
N LEU A 135 -5.48 5.11 8.82
CA LEU A 135 -5.93 3.90 8.15
C LEU A 135 -6.68 4.23 6.86
N ILE A 136 -6.40 3.43 5.85
CA ILE A 136 -7.07 3.39 4.56
C ILE A 136 -7.74 2.01 4.46
N MET A 137 -9.06 1.97 4.39
CA MET A 137 -9.80 0.72 4.17
C MET A 137 -9.96 0.48 2.69
N SER A 138 -9.39 -0.61 2.18
CA SER A 138 -9.46 -0.92 0.75
C SER A 138 -10.65 -1.82 0.41
N TYR A 139 -11.21 -1.61 -0.77
CA TYR A 139 -12.16 -2.51 -1.41
C TYR A 139 -11.42 -3.37 -2.43
N LEU A 140 -11.61 -4.70 -2.35
CA LEU A 140 -11.01 -5.66 -3.27
C LEU A 140 -11.75 -5.62 -4.63
N ARG A 141 -11.08 -5.11 -5.67
CA ARG A 141 -11.71 -4.82 -6.98
C ARG A 141 -12.11 -6.05 -7.79
N HIS A 142 -11.55 -7.22 -7.48
CA HIS A 142 -11.97 -8.47 -8.10
C HIS A 142 -13.34 -8.94 -7.59
N LEU A 143 -13.78 -8.46 -6.43
CA LEU A 143 -15.12 -8.71 -5.88
C LEU A 143 -16.17 -7.76 -6.48
N SER A 144 -17.43 -7.93 -6.09
CA SER A 144 -18.54 -7.09 -6.58
C SER A 144 -18.63 -5.74 -5.84
N GLU A 145 -19.29 -4.75 -6.47
CA GLU A 145 -19.59 -3.47 -5.80
C GLU A 145 -20.54 -3.66 -4.61
N GLU A 146 -21.43 -4.67 -4.67
CA GLU A 146 -22.34 -5.02 -3.58
C GLU A 146 -21.57 -5.48 -2.33
N GLU A 147 -20.52 -6.28 -2.49
CA GLU A 147 -19.64 -6.70 -1.39
C GLU A 147 -18.86 -5.52 -0.80
N ALA A 148 -18.46 -4.55 -1.63
CA ALA A 148 -17.86 -3.32 -1.15
C ALA A 148 -18.85 -2.48 -0.33
N PHE A 149 -20.14 -2.45 -0.68
CA PHE A 149 -21.18 -1.80 0.15
C PHE A 149 -21.34 -2.46 1.50
N ILE A 150 -21.29 -3.78 1.59
CA ILE A 150 -21.32 -4.50 2.88
C ILE A 150 -20.11 -4.09 3.73
N THR A 151 -18.94 -3.98 3.12
CA THR A 151 -17.71 -3.53 3.80
C THR A 151 -17.85 -2.09 4.27
N LEU A 152 -18.41 -1.20 3.46
CA LEU A 152 -18.69 0.17 3.86
C LEU A 152 -19.62 0.22 5.07
N GLU A 153 -20.72 -0.55 5.08
CA GLU A 153 -21.66 -0.63 6.22
C GLU A 153 -20.95 -1.11 7.48
N HIS A 154 -20.11 -2.14 7.40
CA HIS A 154 -19.34 -2.64 8.53
C HIS A 154 -18.32 -1.61 9.07
N SER A 155 -17.85 -0.70 8.23
CA SER A 155 -16.88 0.33 8.62
C SER A 155 -17.48 1.49 9.42
N LEU A 156 -18.78 1.78 9.23
CA LEU A 156 -19.42 2.96 9.80
C LEU A 156 -19.31 3.09 11.33
N PRO A 157 -19.47 2.01 12.14
CA PRO A 157 -19.26 2.07 13.59
C PRO A 157 -17.82 2.45 13.97
N PHE A 158 -16.85 2.19 13.07
CA PHE A 158 -15.42 2.42 13.27
C PHE A 158 -14.87 3.63 12.49
N LYS A 159 -15.77 4.44 11.93
CA LYS A 159 -15.43 5.60 11.08
C LYS A 159 -14.35 6.51 11.68
N LYS A 160 -14.36 6.68 13.00
CA LYS A 160 -13.38 7.53 13.71
C LYS A 160 -11.92 7.03 13.59
N TYR A 161 -11.71 5.76 13.23
CA TYR A 161 -10.38 5.17 13.07
C TYR A 161 -9.89 5.15 11.62
N ILE A 162 -10.81 5.28 10.65
CA ILE A 162 -10.53 5.13 9.23
C ILE A 162 -10.61 6.49 8.55
N LYS A 163 -9.51 6.93 7.95
CA LYS A 163 -9.42 8.23 7.28
C LYS A 163 -9.93 8.18 5.85
N ALA A 164 -9.57 7.14 5.13
CA ALA A 164 -9.80 7.02 3.70
C ALA A 164 -10.33 5.64 3.32
N VAL A 165 -10.88 5.54 2.13
CA VAL A 165 -11.11 4.28 1.43
C VAL A 165 -10.20 4.19 0.21
N GLY A 166 -9.75 2.96 -0.09
CA GLY A 166 -8.94 2.59 -1.26
C GLY A 166 -9.67 1.60 -2.17
N LEU A 167 -9.07 1.34 -3.32
CA LEU A 167 -9.44 0.27 -4.24
C LEU A 167 -8.16 -0.44 -4.66
N ASP A 168 -8.05 -1.73 -4.42
CA ASP A 168 -6.84 -2.51 -4.67
C ASP A 168 -7.11 -3.92 -5.21
N SER A 169 -6.12 -4.81 -5.19
CA SER A 169 -6.15 -6.16 -5.74
C SER A 169 -6.05 -6.17 -7.27
N SER A 170 -6.37 -7.29 -7.92
CA SER A 170 -6.18 -7.57 -9.35
C SER A 170 -6.77 -6.47 -10.24
N GLU A 171 -5.91 -5.69 -10.91
CA GLU A 171 -6.35 -4.52 -11.68
C GLU A 171 -6.93 -4.91 -13.04
N MET A 172 -6.31 -5.87 -13.73
CA MET A 172 -6.71 -6.23 -15.09
C MET A 172 -8.10 -6.87 -15.13
N GLY A 173 -8.98 -6.30 -15.96
CA GLY A 173 -10.38 -6.73 -16.07
C GLY A 173 -11.34 -6.18 -15.00
N HIS A 174 -10.82 -5.40 -14.04
CA HIS A 174 -11.60 -4.81 -12.95
C HIS A 174 -11.47 -3.28 -12.91
N PRO A 175 -12.06 -2.57 -13.89
CA PRO A 175 -11.92 -1.12 -14.03
C PRO A 175 -12.49 -0.37 -12.82
N PRO A 176 -11.92 0.81 -12.46
CA PRO A 176 -12.42 1.63 -11.36
C PRO A 176 -13.91 1.99 -11.46
N SER A 177 -14.41 2.22 -12.65
CA SER A 177 -15.83 2.57 -12.91
C SER A 177 -16.83 1.57 -12.32
N LYS A 178 -16.43 0.31 -12.12
CA LYS A 178 -17.22 -0.74 -11.45
C LYS A 178 -17.62 -0.37 -10.02
N PHE A 179 -16.83 0.49 -9.33
CA PHE A 179 -17.02 0.87 -7.93
C PHE A 179 -17.54 2.30 -7.72
N LYS A 180 -18.09 2.90 -8.77
CA LYS A 180 -18.52 4.30 -8.76
C LYS A 180 -19.55 4.63 -7.67
N LYS A 181 -20.51 3.76 -7.41
CA LYS A 181 -21.59 4.01 -6.45
C LYS A 181 -21.09 3.90 -5.01
N VAL A 182 -20.30 2.88 -4.70
CA VAL A 182 -19.76 2.71 -3.35
C VAL A 182 -18.77 3.81 -3.00
N PHE A 183 -17.96 4.30 -3.97
CA PHE A 183 -17.10 5.46 -3.76
C PHE A 183 -17.90 6.74 -3.50
N ALA A 184 -18.99 6.96 -4.24
CA ALA A 184 -19.88 8.08 -3.97
C ALA A 184 -20.51 8.00 -2.57
N ALA A 185 -20.92 6.81 -2.12
CA ALA A 185 -21.43 6.58 -0.77
C ALA A 185 -20.34 6.78 0.29
N SER A 186 -19.11 6.32 0.04
CA SER A 186 -17.96 6.54 0.92
C SER A 186 -17.64 8.03 1.10
N ALA A 187 -17.70 8.81 0.01
CA ALA A 187 -17.56 10.27 0.09
C ALA A 187 -18.66 10.91 0.95
N GLN A 188 -19.91 10.46 0.79
CA GLN A 188 -21.03 10.94 1.62
C GLN A 188 -20.85 10.58 3.10
N ALA A 189 -20.24 9.42 3.39
CA ALA A 189 -19.87 9.03 4.75
C ALA A 189 -18.66 9.81 5.29
N GLY A 190 -18.02 10.66 4.47
CA GLY A 190 -16.91 11.53 4.86
C GLY A 190 -15.54 10.85 4.83
N TYR A 191 -15.35 9.81 4.02
CA TYR A 191 -14.04 9.23 3.74
C TYR A 191 -13.31 10.01 2.65
N VAL A 192 -11.98 10.09 2.73
CA VAL A 192 -11.12 10.49 1.62
C VAL A 192 -11.07 9.33 0.63
N LEU A 193 -10.98 9.61 -0.66
CA LEU A 193 -11.05 8.60 -1.73
C LEU A 193 -9.69 8.44 -2.40
N LEU A 194 -9.16 7.23 -2.41
CA LEU A 194 -7.89 6.83 -3.02
C LEU A 194 -8.13 5.59 -3.88
N ALA A 195 -7.27 5.28 -4.83
CA ALA A 195 -7.35 4.03 -5.58
C ALA A 195 -6.01 3.68 -6.25
N HIS A 196 -5.71 2.39 -6.30
CA HIS A 196 -4.72 1.84 -7.23
C HIS A 196 -5.25 1.99 -8.66
N ALA A 197 -4.49 2.63 -9.50
CA ALA A 197 -4.83 2.77 -10.91
C ALA A 197 -3.57 2.98 -11.76
N GLY A 198 -3.47 2.23 -12.85
CA GLY A 198 -2.35 2.33 -13.77
C GLY A 198 -1.05 1.70 -13.23
N GLU A 199 -1.15 0.68 -12.41
CA GLU A 199 -0.06 -0.22 -12.06
C GLU A 199 0.18 -1.19 -13.24
N GLU A 200 -0.73 -2.15 -13.45
CA GLU A 200 -0.78 -3.00 -14.63
C GLU A 200 -1.77 -2.46 -15.67
N GLY A 201 -2.87 -1.86 -15.23
CA GLY A 201 -3.95 -1.35 -16.05
C GLY A 201 -3.56 -0.14 -16.89
N PRO A 202 -4.29 0.13 -17.98
CA PRO A 202 -3.98 1.22 -18.89
C PRO A 202 -4.25 2.60 -18.27
N ALA A 203 -3.71 3.67 -18.88
CA ALA A 203 -3.99 5.07 -18.50
C ALA A 203 -5.50 5.38 -18.43
N ALA A 204 -6.34 4.67 -19.18
CA ALA A 204 -7.79 4.79 -19.11
C ALA A 204 -8.34 4.48 -17.71
N TYR A 205 -7.75 3.53 -16.98
CA TYR A 205 -8.16 3.22 -15.60
C TYR A 205 -7.82 4.34 -14.64
N VAL A 206 -6.71 5.05 -14.87
CA VAL A 206 -6.39 6.24 -14.09
C VAL A 206 -7.42 7.35 -14.34
N TRP A 207 -7.83 7.55 -15.60
CA TRP A 207 -8.92 8.48 -15.92
C TRP A 207 -10.25 8.10 -15.26
N GLU A 208 -10.61 6.81 -15.24
CA GLU A 208 -11.82 6.34 -14.56
C GLU A 208 -11.73 6.59 -13.04
N ALA A 209 -10.60 6.30 -12.41
CA ALA A 209 -10.40 6.55 -10.99
C ALA A 209 -10.56 8.05 -10.65
N LEU A 210 -9.97 8.92 -11.45
CA LEU A 210 -10.10 10.38 -11.29
C LEU A 210 -11.53 10.89 -11.56
N ASN A 211 -12.16 10.42 -12.66
CA ASN A 211 -13.41 10.95 -13.13
C ASN A 211 -14.64 10.29 -12.51
N ASP A 212 -14.61 8.99 -12.26
CA ASP A 212 -15.74 8.23 -11.74
C ASP A 212 -15.68 8.05 -10.23
N LEU A 213 -14.49 7.71 -9.67
CA LEU A 213 -14.33 7.54 -8.24
C LEU A 213 -14.04 8.85 -7.51
N LYS A 214 -13.58 9.90 -8.22
CA LYS A 214 -13.22 11.21 -7.63
C LYS A 214 -12.10 11.13 -6.59
N ILE A 215 -11.14 10.25 -6.84
CA ILE A 215 -9.96 10.11 -5.97
C ILE A 215 -9.14 11.39 -5.93
N VAL A 216 -8.44 11.60 -4.81
CA VAL A 216 -7.58 12.79 -4.60
C VAL A 216 -6.08 12.46 -4.74
N ARG A 217 -5.72 11.18 -4.75
CA ARG A 217 -4.36 10.67 -4.93
C ARG A 217 -4.44 9.33 -5.67
N ILE A 218 -3.47 9.07 -6.52
CA ILE A 218 -3.37 7.84 -7.30
C ILE A 218 -2.34 6.94 -6.62
N ASP A 219 -2.73 5.71 -6.30
CA ASP A 219 -1.79 4.72 -5.82
C ASP A 219 -1.17 3.99 -7.05
N HIS A 220 0.16 3.87 -7.11
CA HIS A 220 1.03 3.57 -8.24
C HIS A 220 1.02 4.65 -9.33
N GLY A 221 0.17 4.50 -10.35
CA GLY A 221 0.01 5.47 -11.42
C GLY A 221 1.09 5.41 -12.52
N ASN A 222 1.89 4.35 -12.60
CA ASN A 222 3.00 4.21 -13.54
C ASN A 222 2.57 4.40 -15.00
N ASN A 223 1.44 3.82 -15.38
CA ASN A 223 0.89 3.87 -16.73
C ASN A 223 0.24 5.22 -17.08
N SER A 224 0.18 6.18 -16.15
CA SER A 224 -0.20 7.57 -16.47
C SER A 224 0.71 8.19 -17.52
N LEU A 225 1.97 7.73 -17.61
CA LEU A 225 2.95 8.22 -18.59
C LEU A 225 2.68 7.81 -20.05
N GLN A 226 1.68 6.96 -20.27
CA GLN A 226 1.22 6.57 -21.62
C GLN A 226 0.31 7.63 -22.27
N ASP A 227 -0.20 8.60 -21.49
CA ASP A 227 -1.16 9.61 -21.94
C ASP A 227 -0.70 11.02 -21.53
N THR A 228 -0.34 11.83 -22.53
CA THR A 228 0.15 13.20 -22.30
C THR A 228 -0.93 14.12 -21.71
N GLU A 229 -2.20 13.91 -22.05
CA GLU A 229 -3.31 14.70 -21.50
C GLU A 229 -3.50 14.36 -20.01
N LEU A 230 -3.38 13.08 -19.65
CA LEU A 230 -3.41 12.62 -18.27
C LEU A 230 -2.26 13.21 -17.45
N ILE A 231 -1.04 13.20 -17.96
CA ILE A 231 0.13 13.82 -17.32
C ILE A 231 -0.17 15.30 -17.03
N ASN A 232 -0.62 16.04 -18.05
CA ASN A 232 -0.95 17.46 -17.90
C ASN A 232 -2.06 17.69 -16.86
N TYR A 233 -3.07 16.82 -16.83
CA TYR A 233 -4.15 16.88 -15.87
C TYR A 233 -3.65 16.64 -14.43
N ILE A 234 -2.85 15.61 -14.20
CA ILE A 234 -2.23 15.26 -12.91
C ILE A 234 -1.40 16.42 -12.38
N VAL A 235 -0.51 16.97 -13.21
CA VAL A 235 0.37 18.09 -12.84
C VAL A 235 -0.43 19.36 -12.53
N LYS A 236 -1.39 19.70 -13.40
CA LYS A 236 -2.23 20.91 -13.25
C LYS A 236 -3.08 20.87 -11.98
N ASN A 237 -3.57 19.71 -11.60
CA ASN A 237 -4.46 19.54 -10.44
C ASN A 237 -3.70 19.14 -9.15
N ASP A 238 -2.35 19.15 -9.18
CA ASP A 238 -1.46 18.85 -8.05
C ASP A 238 -1.77 17.47 -7.42
N ILE A 239 -2.08 16.46 -8.26
CA ILE A 239 -2.40 15.10 -7.83
C ILE A 239 -1.11 14.32 -7.61
N ALA A 240 -0.94 13.71 -6.44
CA ALA A 240 0.24 12.91 -6.12
C ALA A 240 0.06 11.44 -6.53
N LEU A 241 1.19 10.79 -6.83
CA LEU A 241 1.31 9.36 -7.09
C LEU A 241 2.13 8.69 -5.99
N THR A 242 1.64 7.58 -5.43
CA THR A 242 2.38 6.79 -4.44
C THR A 242 3.02 5.58 -5.13
N VAL A 243 4.25 5.75 -5.58
CA VAL A 243 4.97 4.77 -6.39
C VAL A 243 5.72 3.78 -5.50
N CYS A 244 5.76 2.50 -5.90
CA CYS A 244 6.33 1.40 -5.13
C CYS A 244 7.39 0.66 -5.96
N PRO A 245 8.67 1.12 -5.94
CA PRO A 245 9.68 0.68 -6.90
C PRO A 245 10.02 -0.81 -6.86
N LEU A 246 10.18 -1.40 -5.68
CA LEU A 246 10.51 -2.82 -5.55
C LEU A 246 9.31 -3.70 -5.91
N SER A 247 8.09 -3.29 -5.53
CA SER A 247 6.86 -3.93 -6.00
C SER A 247 6.80 -3.94 -7.53
N ASN A 248 7.04 -2.78 -8.16
CA ASN A 248 7.01 -2.69 -9.62
C ASN A 248 8.08 -3.57 -10.31
N LEU A 249 9.21 -3.83 -9.65
CA LEU A 249 10.22 -4.76 -10.15
C LEU A 249 9.78 -6.21 -9.98
N GLU A 250 9.37 -6.61 -8.78
CA GLU A 250 9.01 -7.99 -8.45
C GLU A 250 7.75 -8.46 -9.22
N LEU A 251 6.79 -7.55 -9.45
CA LEU A 251 5.58 -7.82 -10.23
C LEU A 251 5.77 -7.62 -11.75
N GLN A 252 7.00 -7.39 -12.20
CA GLN A 252 7.35 -7.22 -13.63
C GLN A 252 6.65 -6.04 -14.32
N VAL A 253 6.17 -5.05 -13.56
CA VAL A 253 5.70 -3.77 -14.11
C VAL A 253 6.87 -3.03 -14.77
N VAL A 254 8.06 -3.14 -14.18
CA VAL A 254 9.34 -2.80 -14.82
C VAL A 254 10.27 -4.01 -14.78
N LYS A 255 11.08 -4.21 -15.81
CA LYS A 255 12.01 -5.35 -15.91
C LYS A 255 13.35 -5.09 -15.22
N ASP A 256 13.73 -3.86 -15.06
CA ASP A 256 14.94 -3.39 -14.39
C ASP A 256 14.63 -2.06 -13.71
N LEU A 257 15.11 -1.84 -12.49
CA LEU A 257 14.96 -0.55 -11.79
C LEU A 257 15.58 0.62 -12.59
N LYS A 258 16.52 0.36 -13.47
CA LYS A 258 17.08 1.38 -14.39
C LYS A 258 16.05 1.92 -15.39
N GLU A 259 14.98 1.18 -15.64
CA GLU A 259 13.88 1.58 -16.52
C GLU A 259 12.72 2.20 -15.73
N HIS A 260 12.83 2.27 -14.40
CA HIS A 260 11.75 2.75 -13.55
C HIS A 260 11.42 4.22 -13.84
N PRO A 261 10.13 4.57 -14.04
CA PRO A 261 9.73 5.86 -14.61
C PRO A 261 9.81 7.05 -13.65
N ILE A 262 10.16 6.87 -12.37
CA ILE A 262 10.04 7.92 -11.35
C ILE A 262 10.86 9.17 -11.64
N LYS A 263 12.07 9.02 -12.21
CA LYS A 263 12.88 10.20 -12.60
C LYS A 263 12.16 11.01 -13.68
N LYS A 264 11.58 10.34 -14.69
CA LYS A 264 10.76 10.98 -15.70
C LYS A 264 9.52 11.64 -15.11
N MET A 265 8.88 11.03 -14.10
CA MET A 265 7.76 11.63 -13.40
C MET A 265 8.17 12.96 -12.74
N LEU A 266 9.30 12.98 -12.02
CA LEU A 266 9.83 14.21 -11.39
C LEU A 266 10.13 15.28 -12.43
N ASP A 267 10.79 14.92 -13.52
CA ASP A 267 11.17 15.86 -14.61
C ASP A 267 9.93 16.47 -15.30
N LEU A 268 8.82 15.74 -15.36
CA LEU A 268 7.54 16.21 -15.86
C LEU A 268 6.74 17.03 -14.82
N GLY A 269 7.21 17.13 -13.57
CA GLY A 269 6.56 17.88 -12.49
C GLY A 269 5.49 17.09 -11.74
N ILE A 270 5.34 15.78 -11.99
CA ILE A 270 4.45 14.89 -11.24
C ILE A 270 4.97 14.75 -9.80
N LYS A 271 4.07 14.79 -8.85
CA LYS A 271 4.36 14.68 -7.41
C LYS A 271 4.39 13.22 -6.99
N ALA A 272 5.47 12.53 -7.35
CA ALA A 272 5.68 11.13 -6.95
C ALA A 272 6.24 11.06 -5.52
N THR A 273 5.87 10.00 -4.79
CA THR A 273 6.46 9.55 -3.52
C THR A 273 6.99 8.13 -3.67
N ILE A 274 7.91 7.70 -2.81
CA ILE A 274 8.38 6.31 -2.76
C ILE A 274 7.76 5.62 -1.55
N ASN A 275 7.30 4.38 -1.76
CA ASN A 275 6.65 3.55 -0.75
C ASN A 275 7.07 2.09 -0.92
N SER A 276 6.73 1.23 0.03
CA SER A 276 7.16 -0.18 0.03
C SER A 276 6.10 -1.19 -0.39
N ASP A 277 4.81 -0.80 -0.39
CA ASP A 277 3.68 -1.66 -0.78
C ASP A 277 3.52 -2.87 0.16
N ASP A 278 4.07 -4.02 -0.23
CA ASP A 278 4.06 -5.28 0.52
C ASP A 278 5.50 -5.72 0.84
N PRO A 279 6.19 -5.02 1.77
CA PRO A 279 7.65 -5.11 1.94
C PRO A 279 8.17 -6.48 2.35
N ALA A 280 7.35 -7.31 3.02
CA ALA A 280 7.75 -8.67 3.39
C ALA A 280 7.86 -9.60 2.17
N TYR A 281 7.21 -9.25 1.06
CA TYR A 281 7.17 -10.03 -0.18
C TYR A 281 8.08 -9.47 -1.27
N PHE A 282 8.29 -8.14 -1.32
CA PHE A 282 8.96 -7.45 -2.42
C PHE A 282 10.41 -7.02 -2.10
N GLY A 283 11.03 -7.69 -1.14
CA GLY A 283 12.48 -7.60 -0.93
C GLY A 283 12.97 -6.36 -0.19
N GLY A 284 12.09 -5.57 0.43
CA GLY A 284 12.55 -4.49 1.31
C GLY A 284 11.53 -3.44 1.68
N TYR A 285 11.80 -2.81 2.83
CA TYR A 285 11.02 -1.69 3.37
C TYR A 285 11.41 -0.36 2.68
N LEU A 286 10.98 0.74 3.25
CA LEU A 286 11.10 2.07 2.63
C LEU A 286 12.55 2.47 2.31
N ASN A 287 13.51 2.20 3.20
CA ASN A 287 14.91 2.52 2.94
C ASN A 287 15.47 1.78 1.73
N GLU A 288 15.15 0.49 1.60
CA GLU A 288 15.59 -0.34 0.48
C GLU A 288 15.02 0.16 -0.84
N ASN A 289 13.72 0.54 -0.86
CA ASN A 289 13.08 1.15 -2.02
C ASN A 289 13.81 2.43 -2.47
N TYR A 290 14.09 3.35 -1.53
CA TYR A 290 14.84 4.57 -1.83
C TYR A 290 16.26 4.30 -2.32
N ILE A 291 17.01 3.41 -1.64
CA ILE A 291 18.43 3.17 -1.89
C ILE A 291 18.63 2.46 -3.24
N GLN A 292 17.93 1.35 -3.47
CA GLN A 292 18.07 0.58 -4.70
C GLN A 292 17.64 1.38 -5.93
N LEU A 293 16.55 2.16 -5.81
CA LEU A 293 16.11 3.02 -6.90
C LEU A 293 17.09 4.17 -7.15
N ALA A 294 17.61 4.80 -6.09
CA ALA A 294 18.60 5.88 -6.23
C ALA A 294 19.89 5.40 -6.91
N GLU A 295 20.35 4.20 -6.56
CA GLU A 295 21.52 3.58 -7.21
C GLU A 295 21.24 3.23 -8.66
N ALA A 296 20.09 2.63 -8.97
CA ALA A 296 19.73 2.21 -10.32
C ALA A 296 19.60 3.39 -11.30
N LEU A 297 19.01 4.49 -10.86
CA LEU A 297 18.72 5.68 -11.68
C LEU A 297 19.75 6.80 -11.50
N ASN A 298 20.79 6.62 -10.66
CA ASN A 298 21.74 7.68 -10.29
C ASN A 298 21.02 8.96 -9.82
N LEU A 299 20.02 8.80 -8.95
CA LEU A 299 19.27 9.95 -8.41
C LEU A 299 20.19 10.85 -7.61
N SER A 300 20.01 12.15 -7.78
CA SER A 300 20.72 13.15 -6.99
C SER A 300 20.13 13.26 -5.57
N LYS A 301 20.89 13.92 -4.68
CA LYS A 301 20.38 14.26 -3.36
C LYS A 301 19.13 15.12 -3.42
N GLU A 302 19.07 16.03 -4.37
CA GLU A 302 17.93 16.93 -4.63
C GLU A 302 16.69 16.15 -5.09
N ASP A 303 16.85 15.09 -5.89
CA ASP A 303 15.76 14.19 -6.26
C ASP A 303 15.20 13.49 -5.01
N ILE A 304 16.09 12.96 -4.14
CA ILE A 304 15.70 12.32 -2.88
C ILE A 304 14.97 13.29 -1.95
N ASP A 305 15.51 14.51 -1.78
CA ASP A 305 14.89 15.55 -0.96
C ASP A 305 13.48 15.91 -1.48
N THR A 306 13.32 15.95 -2.81
CA THR A 306 12.02 16.19 -3.46
C THR A 306 11.03 15.08 -3.19
N LEU A 307 11.44 13.81 -3.33
CA LEU A 307 10.60 12.66 -3.07
C LEU A 307 10.15 12.59 -1.61
N ILE A 308 11.07 12.84 -0.67
CA ILE A 308 10.77 12.92 0.76
C ILE A 308 9.80 14.08 1.05
N ALA A 309 10.07 15.27 0.51
CA ALA A 309 9.21 16.44 0.70
C ALA A 309 7.78 16.21 0.14
N ASN A 310 7.67 15.54 -1.01
CA ASN A 310 6.38 15.12 -1.55
C ASN A 310 5.64 14.21 -0.55
N GLY A 311 6.31 13.24 0.06
CA GLY A 311 5.72 12.37 1.06
C GLY A 311 5.07 13.17 2.19
N PHE A 312 5.78 14.13 2.78
CA PHE A 312 5.21 14.99 3.83
C PHE A 312 4.07 15.91 3.34
N LYS A 313 4.18 16.42 2.11
CA LYS A 313 3.19 17.34 1.54
C LYS A 313 1.85 16.67 1.28
N TYR A 314 1.89 15.43 0.76
CA TYR A 314 0.70 14.71 0.30
C TYR A 314 0.19 13.67 1.28
N ALA A 315 0.78 13.57 2.46
CA ALA A 315 0.26 12.77 3.55
C ALA A 315 -1.14 13.24 3.97
N LEU A 316 -2.03 12.27 4.22
CA LEU A 316 -3.35 12.54 4.79
C LEU A 316 -3.17 13.09 6.21
N LYS A 317 -3.85 14.19 6.49
CA LYS A 317 -3.84 14.80 7.83
C LYS A 317 -4.92 14.12 8.71
N ASP A 318 -4.60 13.94 9.99
CA ASP A 318 -5.56 13.48 11.02
C ASP A 318 -6.82 14.34 11.07
#